data_c89c48c6b9f308ad37101918dccb5b27
#
_entry.id   c89c48c6b9f308ad37101918dccb5b27
#
_cell.length_a   1.000
_cell.length_b   1.000
_cell.length_c   1.000
_cell.angle_alpha   90.00
_cell.angle_beta   90.00
_cell.angle_gamma   90.00
#
_symmetry.space_group_name_H-M   'P 1'
#
loop_
_entity.id
_entity.type
_entity.pdbx_description
1 polymer ?
#
loop_
_entity_poly.entity_id
_entity_poly.type
_entity_poly.pdbx_seq_one_letter_code
_entity_poly.pdbx_strand_id
1 'polypeptide(L)'
;MSTPNAVRELIEDTLRGHELDFSHHGGGVHERPGIVVALPGERRLITNTLLSIGEHGVRLEAFVCRKPDENFEGVYKYLLRRNRRLYGMSYTLDNIGDIYLVGRLSLHAVTTDEIDRLLGQVIEAVDFDFNTLLELGFRTSIEKEWKWRLSRGESLKNLQAFEHLRPD
;
A
#
# COMPACT_ATOMS: atom_id res chain seq x y z
N MET A 1 -29.91 -5.44 6.40
CA MET A 1 -29.37 -4.10 6.09
C MET A 1 -27.95 -4.02 6.62
N SER A 2 -27.00 -3.62 5.80
CA SER A 2 -25.60 -3.53 6.21
C SER A 2 -25.37 -2.26 7.02
N THR A 3 -25.14 -2.40 8.33
CA THR A 3 -24.78 -1.28 9.21
C THR A 3 -23.27 -1.17 9.34
N PRO A 4 -22.72 0.00 9.70
CA PRO A 4 -21.29 0.14 9.95
C PRO A 4 -20.72 -0.86 10.95
N ASN A 5 -21.47 -1.19 12.01
CA ASN A 5 -21.04 -2.16 13.02
C ASN A 5 -21.02 -3.59 12.48
N ALA A 6 -22.05 -4.00 11.75
CA ALA A 6 -22.07 -5.32 11.12
C ALA A 6 -20.95 -5.50 10.09
N VAL A 7 -20.66 -4.44 9.33
CA VAL A 7 -19.56 -4.41 8.37
C VAL A 7 -18.20 -4.50 9.09
N ARG A 8 -18.04 -3.81 10.21
CA ARG A 8 -16.82 -3.92 11.02
C ARG A 8 -16.59 -5.35 11.51
N GLU A 9 -17.60 -5.97 12.10
CA GLU A 9 -17.50 -7.35 12.58
C GLU A 9 -17.15 -8.32 11.44
N LEU A 10 -17.77 -8.17 10.27
CA LEU A 10 -17.46 -8.97 9.10
C LEU A 10 -16.00 -8.80 8.67
N ILE A 11 -15.49 -7.58 8.61
CA ILE A 11 -14.09 -7.29 8.26
C ILE A 11 -13.15 -7.92 9.28
N GLU A 12 -13.39 -7.71 10.59
CA GLU A 12 -12.55 -8.28 11.64
C GLU A 12 -12.52 -9.80 11.62
N ASP A 13 -13.67 -10.45 11.41
CA ASP A 13 -13.76 -11.88 11.30
C ASP A 13 -13.02 -12.42 10.06
N THR A 14 -13.11 -11.70 8.95
CA THR A 14 -12.34 -12.00 7.73
C THR A 14 -10.84 -11.94 8.00
N LEU A 15 -10.36 -10.88 8.65
CA LEU A 15 -8.95 -10.70 9.00
C LEU A 15 -8.45 -11.79 9.97
N ARG A 16 -9.26 -12.14 10.97
CA ARG A 16 -8.95 -13.25 11.90
C ARG A 16 -8.88 -14.60 11.17
N GLY A 17 -9.78 -14.84 10.23
CA GLY A 17 -9.79 -16.05 9.41
C GLY A 17 -8.52 -16.24 8.58
N HIS A 18 -7.88 -15.14 8.18
CA HIS A 18 -6.59 -15.14 7.48
C HIS A 18 -5.37 -15.02 8.41
N GLU A 19 -5.58 -15.01 9.73
CA GLU A 19 -4.51 -14.83 10.71
C GLU A 19 -3.68 -13.57 10.50
N LEU A 20 -4.33 -12.50 10.02
CA LEU A 20 -3.70 -11.20 9.78
C LEU A 20 -3.71 -10.36 11.06
N ASP A 21 -2.58 -9.73 11.37
CA ASP A 21 -2.46 -8.79 12.47
C ASP A 21 -3.17 -7.49 12.14
N PHE A 22 -4.04 -7.04 13.02
CA PHE A 22 -4.73 -5.76 12.87
C PHE A 22 -4.92 -5.06 14.21
N SER A 23 -5.12 -3.76 14.16
CA SER A 23 -5.42 -2.90 15.30
C SER A 23 -6.52 -1.90 14.97
N HIS A 24 -7.16 -1.37 15.99
CA HIS A 24 -8.15 -0.31 15.82
C HIS A 24 -7.47 1.05 15.75
N HIS A 25 -7.97 1.90 14.86
CA HIS A 25 -7.49 3.25 14.66
C HIS A 25 -8.65 4.25 14.76
N GLY A 26 -8.41 5.43 15.38
CA GLY A 26 -9.41 6.46 15.51
C GLY A 26 -10.50 6.13 16.53
N GLY A 27 -11.55 6.92 16.50
CA GLY A 27 -12.66 6.84 17.47
C GLY A 27 -12.75 8.07 18.38
N GLY A 28 -11.90 9.06 18.15
CA GLY A 28 -12.05 10.40 18.73
C GLY A 28 -13.23 11.17 18.12
N VAL A 29 -13.58 12.28 18.73
CA VAL A 29 -14.79 13.08 18.37
C VAL A 29 -14.83 13.50 16.88
N HIS A 30 -13.69 13.53 16.19
CA HIS A 30 -13.55 13.95 14.79
C HIS A 30 -12.91 12.90 13.88
N GLU A 31 -12.59 11.71 14.40
CA GLU A 31 -11.92 10.65 13.63
C GLU A 31 -12.89 9.51 13.30
N ARG A 32 -12.92 9.12 12.03
CA ARG A 32 -13.67 7.93 11.62
C ARG A 32 -13.01 6.69 12.20
N PRO A 33 -13.78 5.80 12.83
CA PRO A 33 -13.23 4.55 13.31
C PRO A 33 -12.72 3.71 12.15
N GLY A 34 -11.54 3.13 12.32
CA GLY A 34 -10.87 2.35 11.30
C GLY A 34 -10.17 1.13 11.87
N ILE A 35 -9.74 0.28 10.96
CA ILE A 35 -8.94 -0.91 11.22
C ILE A 35 -7.66 -0.76 10.41
N VAL A 36 -6.50 -0.87 11.05
CA VAL A 36 -5.21 -0.95 10.37
C VAL A 36 -4.79 -2.41 10.33
N VAL A 37 -4.61 -2.95 9.15
CA VAL A 37 -4.13 -4.31 8.93
C VAL A 37 -2.72 -4.30 8.36
N ALA A 38 -1.85 -5.16 8.89
CA ALA A 38 -0.50 -5.37 8.38
C ALA A 38 -0.53 -6.49 7.33
N LEU A 39 -0.45 -6.13 6.05
CA LEU A 39 -0.45 -7.09 4.94
C LEU A 39 0.98 -7.52 4.63
N PRO A 40 1.29 -8.83 4.61
CA PRO A 40 2.61 -9.34 4.30
C PRO A 40 2.89 -9.29 2.79
N GLY A 41 4.15 -9.10 2.42
CA GLY A 41 4.62 -9.14 1.04
C GLY A 41 6.04 -9.71 0.96
N GLU A 42 6.53 -9.96 -0.25
CA GLU A 42 7.87 -10.49 -0.49
C GLU A 42 8.89 -9.37 -0.73
N ARG A 43 8.58 -8.41 -1.61
CA ARG A 43 9.45 -7.28 -1.95
C ARG A 43 9.28 -6.14 -0.97
N ARG A 44 8.05 -5.88 -0.58
CA ARG A 44 7.72 -5.02 0.54
C ARG A 44 7.16 -5.87 1.67
N LEU A 45 7.94 -6.05 2.72
CA LEU A 45 7.67 -7.03 3.78
C LEU A 45 6.31 -6.81 4.46
N ILE A 46 5.93 -5.55 4.70
CA ILE A 46 4.66 -5.18 5.33
C ILE A 46 4.08 -3.96 4.63
N THR A 47 2.81 -4.05 4.26
CA THR A 47 2.00 -2.92 3.79
C THR A 47 0.86 -2.68 4.77
N ASN A 48 0.92 -1.57 5.48
CA ASN A 48 -0.15 -1.17 6.38
C ASN A 48 -1.30 -0.57 5.57
N THR A 49 -2.48 -1.16 5.73
CA THR A 49 -3.70 -0.74 5.06
C THR A 49 -4.74 -0.31 6.08
N LEU A 50 -5.24 0.92 5.93
CA LEU A 50 -6.32 1.46 6.76
C LEU A 50 -7.66 1.21 6.08
N LEU A 51 -8.58 0.55 6.79
CA LEU A 51 -9.98 0.43 6.41
C LEU A 51 -10.82 1.37 7.29
N SER A 52 -11.26 2.48 6.73
CA SER A 52 -12.12 3.45 7.42
C SER A 52 -13.59 3.12 7.14
N ILE A 53 -14.38 2.89 8.19
CA ILE A 53 -15.77 2.47 8.07
C ILE A 53 -16.66 3.66 8.42
N GLY A 54 -17.48 4.08 7.49
CA GLY A 54 -18.42 5.19 7.64
C GLY A 54 -19.87 4.78 7.36
N GLU A 55 -20.78 5.72 7.46
CA GLU A 55 -22.22 5.49 7.24
C GLU A 55 -22.56 5.05 5.80
N HIS A 56 -21.74 5.44 4.84
CA HIS A 56 -22.00 5.22 3.42
C HIS A 56 -21.09 4.15 2.77
N GLY A 57 -20.06 3.73 3.47
CA GLY A 57 -19.15 2.73 2.90
C GLY A 57 -17.85 2.57 3.66
N VAL A 58 -16.99 1.76 3.06
CA VAL A 58 -15.64 1.47 3.55
C VAL A 58 -14.64 2.06 2.57
N ARG A 59 -13.62 2.75 3.09
CA ARG A 59 -12.48 3.22 2.33
C ARG A 59 -11.25 2.45 2.76
N LEU A 60 -10.50 1.94 1.77
CA LEU A 60 -9.21 1.30 1.98
C LEU A 60 -8.12 2.25 1.50
N GLU A 61 -7.08 2.43 2.32
CA GLU A 61 -5.90 3.22 1.99
C GLU A 61 -4.64 2.48 2.41
N ALA A 62 -3.78 2.19 1.44
CA ALA A 62 -2.48 1.59 1.68
C ALA A 62 -1.38 2.59 1.28
N PHE A 63 -0.50 2.93 2.21
CA PHE A 63 0.69 3.72 1.92
C PHE A 63 1.67 2.90 1.08
N VAL A 64 2.08 3.43 -0.07
CA VAL A 64 3.01 2.75 -0.97
C VAL A 64 4.43 3.28 -0.81
N CYS A 65 4.64 4.54 -1.08
CA CYS A 65 5.93 5.20 -0.85
C CYS A 65 5.74 6.71 -0.73
N ARG A 66 6.76 7.36 -0.17
CA ARG A 66 6.80 8.81 -0.10
C ARG A 66 6.88 9.45 -1.49
N LYS A 67 6.65 10.75 -1.55
CA LYS A 67 6.83 11.55 -2.78
C LYS A 67 8.15 11.20 -3.45
N PRO A 68 8.15 10.88 -4.76
CA PRO A 68 9.37 10.64 -5.52
C PRO A 68 10.33 11.83 -5.46
N ASP A 69 11.63 11.55 -5.50
CA ASP A 69 12.66 12.59 -5.54
C ASP A 69 12.85 13.16 -6.96
N GLU A 70 12.57 12.35 -7.97
CA GLU A 70 12.86 12.62 -9.38
C GLU A 70 11.92 11.89 -10.32
N ASN A 71 11.98 12.20 -11.63
CA ASN A 71 11.26 11.50 -12.69
C ASN A 71 9.75 11.39 -12.43
N PHE A 72 9.13 12.47 -11.99
CA PHE A 72 7.70 12.48 -11.69
C PHE A 72 6.84 12.03 -12.86
N GLU A 73 7.16 12.46 -14.08
CA GLU A 73 6.42 12.05 -15.27
C GLU A 73 6.47 10.53 -15.49
N GLY A 74 7.63 9.92 -15.37
CA GLY A 74 7.80 8.47 -15.51
C GLY A 74 7.03 7.69 -14.44
N VAL A 75 7.11 8.15 -13.17
CA VAL A 75 6.37 7.56 -12.05
C VAL A 75 4.86 7.65 -12.29
N TYR A 76 4.35 8.84 -12.61
CA TYR A 76 2.91 9.04 -12.75
C TYR A 76 2.33 8.34 -13.99
N LYS A 77 3.06 8.29 -15.09
CA LYS A 77 2.67 7.48 -16.26
C LYS A 77 2.58 6.00 -15.92
N TYR A 78 3.55 5.48 -15.18
CA TYR A 78 3.53 4.10 -14.72
C TYR A 78 2.29 3.81 -13.87
N LEU A 79 2.04 4.63 -12.85
CA LEU A 79 0.89 4.47 -11.95
C LEU A 79 -0.44 4.54 -12.67
N LEU A 80 -0.62 5.51 -13.59
CA LEU A 80 -1.85 5.66 -14.36
C LEU A 80 -2.09 4.46 -15.29
N ARG A 81 -1.05 3.89 -15.87
CA ARG A 81 -1.16 2.66 -16.68
C ARG A 81 -1.52 1.44 -15.82
N ARG A 82 -0.95 1.34 -14.63
CA ARG A 82 -1.29 0.28 -13.68
C ARG A 82 -2.74 0.36 -13.24
N ASN A 83 -3.27 1.54 -13.00
CA ASN A 83 -4.67 1.75 -12.60
C ASN A 83 -5.68 1.11 -13.58
N ARG A 84 -5.34 0.98 -14.84
CA ARG A 84 -6.22 0.32 -15.83
C ARG A 84 -6.43 -1.17 -15.58
N ARG A 85 -5.56 -1.81 -14.82
CA ARG A 85 -5.55 -3.26 -14.58
C ARG A 85 -5.91 -3.64 -13.14
N LEU A 86 -5.93 -2.68 -12.22
CA LEU A 86 -6.21 -2.94 -10.82
C LEU A 86 -7.71 -3.12 -10.58
N TYR A 87 -8.05 -4.09 -9.76
CA TYR A 87 -9.42 -4.32 -9.34
C TYR A 87 -9.75 -3.49 -8.11
N GLY A 88 -10.74 -2.63 -8.21
CA GLY A 88 -11.32 -1.89 -7.07
C GLY A 88 -10.39 -0.91 -6.35
N MET A 89 -9.12 -0.84 -6.74
CA MET A 89 -8.10 0.03 -6.17
C MET A 89 -7.47 0.90 -7.25
N SER A 90 -6.95 2.05 -6.84
CA SER A 90 -6.23 2.97 -7.73
C SER A 90 -5.09 3.64 -6.99
N TYR A 91 -3.97 3.81 -7.67
CA TYR A 91 -2.88 4.65 -7.18
C TYR A 91 -3.30 6.11 -7.18
N THR A 92 -3.00 6.78 -6.08
CA THR A 92 -3.33 8.18 -5.85
C THR A 92 -2.16 8.90 -5.20
N LEU A 93 -2.22 10.22 -5.19
CA LEU A 93 -1.31 11.08 -4.45
C LEU A 93 -2.09 11.77 -3.32
N ASP A 94 -1.46 11.92 -2.17
CA ASP A 94 -1.96 12.82 -1.14
C ASP A 94 -1.52 14.27 -1.39
N ASN A 95 -1.85 15.17 -0.46
CA ASN A 95 -1.57 16.61 -0.61
C ASN A 95 -0.08 16.97 -0.65
N ILE A 96 0.78 16.11 -0.12
CA ILE A 96 2.23 16.31 -0.13
C ILE A 96 2.95 15.50 -1.22
N GLY A 97 2.21 14.72 -1.98
CA GLY A 97 2.72 13.94 -3.11
C GLY A 97 3.13 12.51 -2.77
N ASP A 98 2.83 12.02 -1.57
CA ASP A 98 3.04 10.63 -1.21
C ASP A 98 2.06 9.73 -1.98
N ILE A 99 2.52 8.54 -2.34
CA ILE A 99 1.77 7.59 -3.17
C ILE A 99 1.01 6.62 -2.27
N TYR A 100 -0.29 6.53 -2.51
CA TYR A 100 -1.22 5.62 -1.86
C TYR A 100 -1.95 4.76 -2.89
N LEU A 101 -2.38 3.59 -2.46
CA LEU A 101 -3.35 2.77 -3.17
C LEU A 101 -4.67 2.88 -2.42
N VAL A 102 -5.72 3.35 -3.09
CA VAL A 102 -7.02 3.69 -2.49
C VAL A 102 -8.16 2.97 -3.19
N GLY A 103 -9.10 2.45 -2.42
CA GLY A 103 -10.33 1.86 -2.91
C GLY A 103 -11.52 2.22 -2.04
N ARG A 104 -12.73 2.03 -2.56
CA ARG A 104 -13.97 2.30 -1.84
C ARG A 104 -15.03 1.26 -2.17
N LEU A 105 -15.79 0.88 -1.15
CA LEU A 105 -16.96 0.01 -1.25
C LEU A 105 -18.16 0.68 -0.60
N SER A 106 -19.35 0.54 -1.18
CA SER A 106 -20.58 0.81 -0.43
C SER A 106 -20.77 -0.24 0.67
N LEU A 107 -21.50 0.09 1.73
CA LEU A 107 -21.79 -0.89 2.80
C LEU A 107 -22.46 -2.15 2.28
N HIS A 108 -23.31 -2.03 1.25
CA HIS A 108 -24.00 -3.17 0.63
C HIS A 108 -23.09 -4.10 -0.17
N ALA A 109 -21.94 -3.59 -0.64
CA ALA A 109 -20.98 -4.37 -1.40
C ALA A 109 -19.97 -5.10 -0.53
N VAL A 110 -19.95 -4.84 0.78
CA VAL A 110 -19.00 -5.48 1.70
C VAL A 110 -19.41 -6.92 1.97
N THR A 111 -18.63 -7.83 1.45
CA THR A 111 -18.70 -9.27 1.71
C THR A 111 -17.31 -9.79 2.06
N THR A 112 -17.22 -10.96 2.66
CA THR A 112 -15.92 -11.62 2.91
C THR A 112 -15.12 -11.75 1.62
N ASP A 113 -15.71 -12.23 0.55
CA ASP A 113 -15.07 -12.42 -0.76
C ASP A 113 -14.56 -11.10 -1.34
N GLU A 114 -15.31 -10.01 -1.19
CA GLU A 114 -14.90 -8.71 -1.72
C GLU A 114 -13.77 -8.09 -0.90
N ILE A 115 -13.79 -8.22 0.41
CA ILE A 115 -12.68 -7.81 1.28
C ILE A 115 -11.42 -8.61 0.94
N ASP A 116 -11.52 -9.93 0.80
CA ASP A 116 -10.40 -10.78 0.40
C ASP A 116 -9.81 -10.35 -0.95
N ARG A 117 -10.67 -10.07 -1.91
CA ARG A 117 -10.26 -9.63 -3.25
C ARG A 117 -9.53 -8.30 -3.21
N LEU A 118 -10.03 -7.34 -2.47
CA LEU A 118 -9.39 -6.02 -2.35
C LEU A 118 -8.07 -6.08 -1.59
N LEU A 119 -8.01 -6.80 -0.47
CA LEU A 119 -6.75 -6.99 0.27
C LEU A 119 -5.72 -7.75 -0.57
N GLY A 120 -6.15 -8.78 -1.30
CA GLY A 120 -5.31 -9.49 -2.25
C GLY A 120 -4.79 -8.59 -3.37
N GLN A 121 -5.62 -7.67 -3.87
CA GLN A 121 -5.19 -6.68 -4.87
C GLN A 121 -4.15 -5.70 -4.29
N VAL A 122 -4.30 -5.27 -3.04
CA VAL A 122 -3.30 -4.41 -2.38
C VAL A 122 -1.96 -5.14 -2.28
N ILE A 123 -1.95 -6.37 -1.79
CA ILE A 123 -0.72 -7.17 -1.66
C ILE A 123 -0.04 -7.33 -3.02
N GLU A 124 -0.79 -7.80 -4.01
CA GLU A 124 -0.26 -8.07 -5.36
C GLU A 124 0.28 -6.79 -6.01
N ALA A 125 -0.50 -5.71 -6.01
CA ALA A 125 -0.09 -4.48 -6.66
C ALA A 125 1.13 -3.84 -6.00
N VAL A 126 1.12 -3.68 -4.68
CA VAL A 126 2.23 -3.05 -3.96
C VAL A 126 3.50 -3.88 -4.09
N ASP A 127 3.41 -5.19 -3.91
CA ASP A 127 4.57 -6.06 -4.00
C ASP A 127 5.15 -6.11 -5.42
N PHE A 128 4.30 -6.15 -6.44
CA PHE A 128 4.72 -6.13 -7.84
C PHE A 128 5.33 -4.79 -8.25
N ASP A 129 4.73 -3.68 -7.85
CA ASP A 129 5.10 -2.34 -8.35
C ASP A 129 6.20 -1.66 -7.53
N PHE A 130 6.46 -2.11 -6.30
CA PHE A 130 7.32 -1.39 -5.34
C PHE A 130 8.72 -1.13 -5.87
N ASN A 131 9.42 -2.13 -6.35
CA ASN A 131 10.78 -1.98 -6.86
C ASN A 131 10.85 -1.10 -8.11
N THR A 132 9.85 -1.21 -8.99
CA THR A 132 9.76 -0.36 -10.20
C THR A 132 9.56 1.11 -9.82
N LEU A 133 8.71 1.39 -8.84
CA LEU A 133 8.51 2.75 -8.34
C LEU A 133 9.76 3.34 -7.71
N LEU A 134 10.47 2.54 -6.90
CA LEU A 134 11.73 2.96 -6.31
C LEU A 134 12.79 3.27 -7.37
N GLU A 135 12.93 2.42 -8.38
CA GLU A 135 13.88 2.66 -9.46
C GLU A 135 13.53 3.89 -10.29
N LEU A 136 12.25 4.10 -10.61
CA LEU A 136 11.81 5.27 -11.37
C LEU A 136 11.99 6.58 -10.59
N GLY A 137 11.56 6.61 -9.34
CA GLY A 137 11.42 7.83 -8.55
C GLY A 137 12.57 8.13 -7.60
N PHE A 138 13.49 7.17 -7.35
CA PHE A 138 14.54 7.27 -6.35
C PHE A 138 15.90 6.72 -6.82
N ARG A 139 16.12 6.66 -8.11
CA ARG A 139 17.32 6.08 -8.70
C ARG A 139 18.61 6.70 -8.14
N THR A 140 18.68 8.02 -8.09
CA THR A 140 19.86 8.73 -7.57
C THR A 140 20.11 8.39 -6.09
N SER A 141 19.06 8.24 -5.30
CA SER A 141 19.17 7.84 -3.89
C SER A 141 19.65 6.38 -3.76
N ILE A 142 19.19 5.48 -4.62
CA ILE A 142 19.65 4.10 -4.65
C ILE A 142 21.14 4.02 -5.01
N GLU A 143 21.58 4.78 -6.02
CA GLU A 143 23.00 4.84 -6.43
C GLU A 143 23.89 5.40 -5.33
N LYS A 144 23.41 6.43 -4.59
CA LYS A 144 24.12 6.98 -3.43
C LYS A 144 24.21 5.96 -2.29
N GLU A 145 23.14 5.22 -2.04
CA GLU A 145 23.13 4.17 -1.02
C GLU A 145 24.12 3.05 -1.34
N TRP A 146 24.22 2.63 -2.61
CA TRP A 146 25.23 1.69 -3.07
C TRP A 146 26.64 2.17 -2.75
N LYS A 147 26.99 3.40 -3.14
CA LYS A 147 28.32 3.99 -2.89
C LYS A 147 28.65 4.07 -1.41
N TRP A 148 27.67 4.48 -0.60
CA TRP A 148 27.85 4.61 0.83
C TRP A 148 28.09 3.25 1.51
N ARG A 149 27.29 2.24 1.20
CA ARG A 149 27.44 0.90 1.78
C ARG A 149 28.74 0.22 1.33
N LEU A 150 29.10 0.34 0.06
CA LEU A 150 30.37 -0.19 -0.45
C LEU A 150 31.57 0.44 0.26
N SER A 151 31.55 1.77 0.48
CA SER A 151 32.66 2.47 1.16
C SER A 151 32.79 2.10 2.64
N ARG A 152 31.72 1.66 3.28
CA ARG A 152 31.68 1.32 4.70
C ARG A 152 31.68 -0.19 5.01
N GLY A 153 31.61 -1.02 3.99
CA GLY A 153 31.50 -2.47 4.17
C GLY A 153 30.18 -2.93 4.81
N GLU A 154 29.12 -2.12 4.63
CA GLU A 154 27.79 -2.45 5.14
C GLU A 154 27.10 -3.53 4.31
N SER A 155 26.09 -4.19 4.89
CA SER A 155 25.33 -5.22 4.19
C SER A 155 24.64 -4.68 2.93
N LEU A 156 24.81 -5.38 1.82
CA LEU A 156 24.20 -5.06 0.52
C LEU A 156 22.88 -5.79 0.26
N LYS A 157 22.42 -6.57 1.22
CA LYS A 157 21.24 -7.43 1.08
C LYS A 157 19.99 -6.66 0.61
N ASN A 158 19.77 -5.47 1.16
CA ASN A 158 18.60 -4.65 0.81
C ASN A 158 18.68 -4.00 -0.57
N LEU A 159 19.85 -4.04 -1.22
CA LEU A 159 20.09 -3.47 -2.55
C LEU A 159 20.13 -4.52 -3.66
N GLN A 160 19.97 -5.80 -3.35
CA GLN A 160 20.06 -6.89 -4.35
C GLN A 160 19.09 -6.72 -5.52
N ALA A 161 17.88 -6.23 -5.26
CA ALA A 161 16.90 -5.95 -6.32
C ALA A 161 17.35 -4.86 -7.31
N PHE A 162 18.36 -4.08 -6.95
CA PHE A 162 18.92 -2.96 -7.73
C PHE A 162 20.39 -3.19 -8.10
N GLU A 163 20.83 -4.43 -8.20
CA GLU A 163 22.22 -4.78 -8.56
C GLU A 163 22.67 -4.12 -9.87
N HIS A 164 21.77 -4.00 -10.84
CA HIS A 164 22.05 -3.33 -12.12
C HIS A 164 22.30 -1.81 -12.00
N LEU A 165 22.03 -1.21 -10.86
CA LEU A 165 22.33 0.20 -10.54
C LEU A 165 23.60 0.35 -9.70
N ARG A 166 24.30 -0.74 -9.42
CA ARG A 166 25.55 -0.72 -8.68
C ARG A 166 26.61 0.05 -9.48
N PRO A 167 27.27 1.06 -8.87
CA PRO A 167 28.39 1.75 -9.51
C PRO A 167 29.59 0.82 -9.66
N ASP A 168 30.37 1.03 -10.71
CA ASP A 168 31.65 0.35 -10.97
C ASP A 168 32.69 0.63 -9.87
#